data_fdf0fc5d364211505538be34496546f5
#
_entry.id   fdf0fc5d364211505538be34496546f5
#
_cell.length_a   1.000
_cell.length_b   1.000
_cell.length_c   1.000
_cell.angle_alpha   90.00
_cell.angle_beta   90.00
_cell.angle_gamma   90.00
#
_symmetry.space_group_name_H-M   'P 1'
#
loop_
_entity.id
_entity.type
_entity.pdbx_description
1 polymer ?
#
loop_
_entity_poly.entity_id
_entity_poly.type
_entity_poly.pdbx_seq_one_letter_code
_entity_poly.pdbx_strand_id
1 'polypeptide(L)'
;MATTQLPLSPDPMHISQLSFYYHCTNRKPFLFYVNENEYRIFDDTHDMLRPDYLKEQYNLMAQRLKSWEELIIFCKGDIQKLSSFAEPPELNHPFYYRDLIDDQKKQIKKLWGLDA
;
A
#
# COMPACT_ATOMS: atom_id res chain seq x y z
N MET A 1 -20.76 -18.24 -14.47
CA MET A 1 -19.62 -17.62 -13.78
C MET A 1 -20.16 -16.66 -12.72
N ALA A 2 -19.70 -16.78 -11.49
CA ALA A 2 -20.16 -15.88 -10.44
C ALA A 2 -19.61 -14.47 -10.67
N THR A 3 -20.51 -13.47 -10.61
CA THR A 3 -20.14 -12.08 -10.70
C THR A 3 -19.43 -11.65 -9.41
N THR A 4 -18.29 -11.00 -9.52
CA THR A 4 -17.59 -10.46 -8.36
C THR A 4 -18.42 -9.36 -7.73
N GLN A 5 -18.71 -9.51 -6.45
CA GLN A 5 -19.45 -8.50 -5.70
C GLN A 5 -18.60 -7.23 -5.53
N LEU A 6 -19.23 -6.06 -5.75
CA LEU A 6 -18.57 -4.78 -5.54
C LEU A 6 -18.38 -4.50 -4.05
N PRO A 7 -17.29 -3.82 -3.65
CA PRO A 7 -17.08 -3.44 -2.26
C PRO A 7 -18.23 -2.58 -1.73
N LEU A 8 -18.64 -2.83 -0.48
CA LEU A 8 -19.65 -2.02 0.21
C LEU A 8 -19.08 -0.71 0.75
N SER A 9 -17.76 -0.65 0.91
CA SER A 9 -17.04 0.54 1.33
C SER A 9 -15.73 0.63 0.54
N PRO A 10 -15.09 1.81 0.47
CA PRO A 10 -13.83 1.95 -0.25
C PRO A 10 -12.74 1.06 0.33
N ASP A 11 -11.95 0.43 -0.56
CA ASP A 11 -10.78 -0.33 -0.17
C ASP A 11 -9.70 0.62 0.36
N PRO A 12 -9.11 0.36 1.54
CA PRO A 12 -8.06 1.22 2.10
C PRO A 12 -6.87 1.44 1.16
N MET A 13 -6.52 0.46 0.34
CA MET A 13 -5.45 0.62 -0.65
C MET A 13 -5.81 1.66 -1.70
N HIS A 14 -7.05 1.66 -2.17
CA HIS A 14 -7.52 2.66 -3.12
C HIS A 14 -7.58 4.05 -2.48
N ILE A 15 -7.98 4.13 -1.22
CA ILE A 15 -7.98 5.39 -0.47
C ILE A 15 -6.56 5.96 -0.34
N SER A 16 -5.56 5.11 -0.10
CA SER A 16 -4.17 5.54 -0.07
C SER A 16 -3.71 6.14 -1.40
N GLN A 17 -4.08 5.52 -2.52
CA GLN A 17 -3.80 6.07 -3.86
C GLN A 17 -4.50 7.41 -4.08
N LEU A 18 -5.77 7.51 -3.70
CA LEU A 18 -6.54 8.73 -3.85
C LEU A 18 -5.98 9.86 -2.98
N SER A 19 -5.48 9.56 -1.79
CA SER A 19 -4.85 10.54 -0.92
C SER A 19 -3.62 11.15 -1.57
N PHE A 20 -2.83 10.34 -2.27
CA PHE A 20 -1.68 10.79 -3.02
C PHE A 20 -2.10 11.68 -4.21
N TYR A 21 -3.10 11.26 -4.99
CA TYR A 21 -3.60 12.06 -6.09
C TYR A 21 -4.18 13.38 -5.62
N TYR A 22 -4.93 13.38 -4.51
CA TYR A 22 -5.46 14.60 -3.93
C TYR A 22 -4.33 15.56 -3.52
N HIS A 23 -3.28 15.03 -2.87
CA HIS A 23 -2.13 15.84 -2.49
C HIS A 23 -1.46 16.49 -3.70
N CYS A 24 -1.28 15.75 -4.79
CA CYS A 24 -0.59 16.23 -5.99
C CYS A 24 -1.44 17.21 -6.82
N THR A 25 -2.76 17.03 -6.86
CA THR A 25 -3.63 17.77 -7.78
C THR A 25 -4.52 18.78 -7.09
N ASN A 26 -4.74 18.66 -5.80
CA ASN A 26 -5.71 19.42 -5.00
C ASN A 26 -7.14 19.36 -5.57
N ARG A 27 -7.45 18.26 -6.30
CA ARG A 27 -8.78 18.02 -6.86
C ARG A 27 -9.47 16.93 -6.04
N LYS A 28 -10.76 17.12 -5.75
CA LYS A 28 -11.53 16.11 -5.01
C LYS A 28 -11.65 14.84 -5.84
N PRO A 29 -11.13 13.72 -5.37
CA PRO A 29 -11.27 12.46 -6.09
C PRO A 29 -12.62 11.83 -5.84
N PHE A 30 -13.00 10.93 -6.74
CA PHE A 30 -14.05 9.96 -6.46
C PHE A 30 -13.56 8.56 -6.83
N LEU A 31 -14.21 7.55 -6.28
CA LEU A 31 -13.84 6.16 -6.47
C LEU A 31 -15.00 5.43 -7.14
N PHE A 32 -14.71 4.78 -8.24
CA PHE A 32 -15.70 4.13 -9.08
C PHE A 32 -15.39 2.64 -9.16
N TYR A 33 -16.30 1.83 -8.63
CA TYR A 33 -16.25 0.37 -8.76
C TYR A 33 -17.29 -0.09 -9.75
N VAL A 34 -16.93 -0.98 -10.67
CA VAL A 34 -17.82 -1.46 -11.69
C VAL A 34 -17.60 -2.95 -11.95
N ASN A 35 -18.69 -3.66 -12.18
CA ASN A 35 -18.68 -5.02 -12.72
C ASN A 35 -19.68 -5.12 -13.88
N GLU A 36 -19.94 -6.32 -14.39
CA GLU A 36 -20.81 -6.52 -15.53
C GLU A 36 -22.26 -6.05 -15.29
N ASN A 37 -22.74 -6.05 -14.05
CA ASN A 37 -24.15 -5.84 -13.72
C ASN A 37 -24.43 -4.55 -12.99
N GLU A 38 -23.42 -3.97 -12.31
CA GLU A 38 -23.64 -2.81 -11.45
C GLU A 38 -22.40 -1.95 -11.33
N TYR A 39 -22.59 -0.77 -10.73
CA TYR A 39 -21.49 0.11 -10.38
C TYR A 39 -21.76 0.77 -9.03
N ARG A 40 -20.69 1.23 -8.38
CA ARG A 40 -20.75 2.05 -7.16
C ARG A 40 -19.79 3.21 -7.28
N ILE A 41 -20.26 4.38 -6.85
CA ILE A 41 -19.45 5.59 -6.83
C ILE A 41 -19.37 6.07 -5.38
N PHE A 42 -18.15 6.33 -4.92
CA PHE A 42 -17.90 6.97 -3.64
C PHE A 42 -17.25 8.33 -3.91
N ASP A 43 -17.77 9.36 -3.28
CA ASP A 43 -17.29 10.74 -3.40
C ASP A 43 -17.06 11.35 -2.02
N ASP A 44 -16.92 12.66 -1.95
CA ASP A 44 -16.66 13.37 -0.70
C ASP A 44 -17.84 13.40 0.29
N THR A 45 -18.97 12.79 -0.06
CA THR A 45 -20.04 12.51 0.90
C THR A 45 -19.72 11.31 1.79
N HIS A 46 -18.75 10.47 1.37
CA HIS A 46 -18.24 9.37 2.19
C HIS A 46 -17.08 9.86 3.04
N ASP A 47 -17.04 9.44 4.32
CA ASP A 47 -16.03 9.90 5.28
C ASP A 47 -14.60 9.65 4.80
N MET A 48 -14.34 8.52 4.13
CA MET A 48 -13.01 8.14 3.67
C MET A 48 -12.51 8.95 2.46
N LEU A 49 -13.38 9.70 1.78
CA LEU A 49 -13.02 10.54 0.65
C LEU A 49 -13.08 12.03 0.98
N ARG A 50 -13.30 12.39 2.23
CA ARG A 50 -13.29 13.79 2.64
C ARG A 50 -11.87 14.34 2.58
N PRO A 51 -11.70 15.63 2.21
CA PRO A 51 -10.36 16.21 2.09
C PRO A 51 -9.50 16.10 3.35
N ASP A 52 -10.08 16.27 4.53
CA ASP A 52 -9.36 16.15 5.81
C ASP A 52 -8.89 14.72 6.05
N TYR A 53 -9.71 13.71 5.73
CA TYR A 53 -9.32 12.31 5.85
C TYR A 53 -8.19 11.96 4.88
N LEU A 54 -8.30 12.39 3.63
CA LEU A 54 -7.28 12.12 2.61
C LEU A 54 -5.94 12.79 2.96
N LYS A 55 -5.97 14.00 3.51
CA LYS A 55 -4.75 14.67 3.98
C LYS A 55 -4.10 13.90 5.12
N GLU A 56 -4.89 13.41 6.07
CA GLU A 56 -4.40 12.60 7.18
C GLU A 56 -3.74 11.31 6.68
N GLN A 57 -4.38 10.59 5.74
CA GLN A 57 -3.83 9.38 5.16
C GLN A 57 -2.50 9.64 4.44
N TYR A 58 -2.41 10.73 3.69
CA TYR A 58 -1.17 11.13 3.04
C TYR A 58 -0.07 11.39 4.07
N ASN A 59 -0.37 12.13 5.14
CA ASN A 59 0.60 12.44 6.18
C ASN A 59 1.11 11.19 6.88
N LEU A 60 0.24 10.21 7.13
CA LEU A 60 0.64 8.93 7.70
C LEU A 60 1.59 8.15 6.78
N MET A 61 1.32 8.14 5.48
CA MET A 61 2.23 7.52 4.51
C MET A 61 3.59 8.23 4.47
N ALA A 62 3.59 9.57 4.47
CA ALA A 62 4.82 10.34 4.46
C ALA A 62 5.66 10.09 5.71
N GLN A 63 5.04 9.98 6.88
CA GLN A 63 5.72 9.64 8.11
C GLN A 63 6.33 8.24 8.08
N ARG A 64 5.62 7.27 7.51
CA ARG A 64 6.14 5.90 7.36
C ARG A 64 7.37 5.88 6.45
N LEU A 65 7.31 6.58 5.33
CA LEU A 65 8.45 6.67 4.41
C LEU A 65 9.66 7.33 5.09
N LYS A 66 9.43 8.40 5.84
CA LYS A 66 10.49 9.07 6.59
C LYS A 66 11.10 8.15 7.63
N SER A 67 10.30 7.40 8.36
CA SER A 67 10.78 6.44 9.36
C SER A 67 11.63 5.35 8.72
N TRP A 68 11.23 4.83 7.55
CA TRP A 68 12.03 3.86 6.81
C TRP A 68 13.35 4.46 6.35
N GLU A 69 13.34 5.68 5.84
CA GLU A 69 14.56 6.38 5.41
C GLU A 69 15.54 6.52 6.58
N GLU A 70 15.06 6.96 7.74
CA GLU A 70 15.86 7.11 8.94
C GLU A 70 16.45 5.76 9.39
N LEU A 71 15.66 4.69 9.30
CA LEU A 71 16.12 3.35 9.65
C LEU A 71 17.21 2.87 8.70
N ILE A 72 17.06 3.09 7.41
CA ILE A 72 18.06 2.72 6.40
C ILE A 72 19.37 3.47 6.67
N ILE A 73 19.29 4.77 6.96
CA ILE A 73 20.47 5.58 7.30
C ILE A 73 21.14 5.06 8.57
N PHE A 74 20.36 4.74 9.60
CA PHE A 74 20.87 4.18 10.85
C PHE A 74 21.62 2.87 10.63
N CYS A 75 21.12 2.01 9.76
CA CYS A 75 21.74 0.73 9.45
C CYS A 75 22.94 0.83 8.51
N LYS A 76 23.23 2.01 7.95
CA LYS A 76 24.40 2.29 7.10
C LYS A 76 24.58 1.30 5.94
N GLY A 77 23.47 0.85 5.35
CA GLY A 77 23.48 -0.09 4.26
C GLY A 77 23.67 -1.56 4.67
N ASP A 78 23.72 -1.86 5.96
CA ASP A 78 23.81 -3.23 6.44
C ASP A 78 22.42 -3.89 6.37
N ILE A 79 22.22 -4.74 5.37
CA ILE A 79 20.95 -5.39 5.12
C ILE A 79 20.55 -6.33 6.25
N GLN A 80 21.50 -7.04 6.86
CA GLN A 80 21.22 -7.93 7.98
C GLN A 80 20.73 -7.17 9.20
N LYS A 81 21.35 -6.03 9.49
CA LYS A 81 20.92 -5.16 10.58
C LYS A 81 19.54 -4.60 10.31
N LEU A 82 19.27 -4.16 9.08
CA LEU A 82 17.96 -3.68 8.67
C LEU A 82 16.88 -4.75 8.83
N SER A 83 17.16 -5.99 8.43
CA SER A 83 16.21 -7.08 8.53
C SER A 83 15.89 -7.46 9.98
N SER A 84 16.78 -7.16 10.93
CA SER A 84 16.52 -7.43 12.36
C SER A 84 15.49 -6.46 12.95
N PHE A 85 15.31 -5.27 12.35
CA PHE A 85 14.32 -4.27 12.80
C PHE A 85 13.02 -4.31 12.01
N ALA A 86 13.03 -4.90 10.82
CA ALA A 86 11.87 -4.94 9.94
C ALA A 86 11.13 -6.28 10.04
N GLU A 87 9.81 -6.24 9.86
CA GLU A 87 9.04 -7.47 9.78
C GLU A 87 9.35 -8.22 8.48
N PRO A 88 9.27 -9.58 8.50
CA PRO A 88 9.46 -10.36 7.28
C PRO A 88 8.44 -9.98 6.21
N PRO A 89 8.86 -9.88 4.93
CA PRO A 89 7.94 -9.58 3.85
C PRO A 89 7.04 -10.76 3.51
N GLU A 90 5.81 -10.47 3.09
CA GLU A 90 4.89 -11.47 2.55
C GLU A 90 5.16 -11.64 1.04
N LEU A 91 6.09 -12.53 0.69
CA LEU A 91 6.56 -12.69 -0.69
C LEU A 91 5.47 -13.16 -1.65
N ASN A 92 4.38 -13.73 -1.13
CA ASN A 92 3.25 -14.17 -1.95
C ASN A 92 2.21 -13.09 -2.16
N HIS A 93 2.45 -11.87 -1.67
CA HIS A 93 1.52 -10.77 -1.87
C HIS A 93 1.35 -10.49 -3.36
N PRO A 94 0.09 -10.41 -3.89
CA PRO A 94 -0.17 -10.38 -5.32
C PRO A 94 0.33 -9.12 -6.03
N PHE A 95 0.63 -8.03 -5.31
CA PHE A 95 1.03 -6.77 -5.92
C PHE A 95 2.47 -6.35 -5.63
N TYR A 96 2.97 -6.55 -4.39
CA TYR A 96 4.21 -5.93 -3.96
C TYR A 96 5.47 -6.67 -4.43
N TYR A 97 5.41 -8.00 -4.57
CA TYR A 97 6.60 -8.82 -4.84
C TYR A 97 6.50 -9.67 -6.10
N ARG A 98 5.48 -9.45 -6.92
CA ARG A 98 5.24 -10.28 -8.11
C ARG A 98 6.33 -10.16 -9.17
N ASP A 99 7.02 -9.02 -9.22
CA ASP A 99 8.04 -8.75 -10.22
C ASP A 99 9.44 -9.19 -9.78
N LEU A 100 9.58 -9.76 -8.58
CA LEU A 100 10.85 -10.30 -8.11
C LEU A 100 11.14 -11.63 -8.80
N ILE A 101 12.38 -11.78 -9.29
CA ILE A 101 12.85 -13.07 -9.82
C ILE A 101 13.11 -14.06 -8.69
N ASP A 102 13.18 -15.35 -9.02
CA ASP A 102 13.34 -16.42 -8.01
C ASP A 102 14.59 -16.26 -7.16
N ASP A 103 15.72 -15.84 -7.76
CA ASP A 103 16.96 -15.62 -7.03
C ASP A 103 16.81 -14.51 -5.98
N GLN A 104 16.11 -13.45 -6.31
CA GLN A 104 15.84 -12.36 -5.37
C GLN A 104 14.98 -12.84 -4.21
N LYS A 105 13.94 -13.63 -4.49
CA LYS A 105 13.07 -14.21 -3.46
C LYS A 105 13.86 -15.13 -2.54
N LYS A 106 14.76 -15.94 -3.07
CA LYS A 106 15.63 -16.83 -2.27
C LYS A 106 16.53 -16.03 -1.34
N GLN A 107 17.13 -14.94 -1.84
CA GLN A 107 17.97 -14.07 -1.02
C GLN A 107 17.18 -13.44 0.12
N ILE A 108 15.96 -12.98 -0.15
CA ILE A 108 15.08 -12.41 0.86
C ILE A 108 14.70 -13.45 1.91
N LYS A 109 14.32 -14.64 1.49
CA LYS A 109 14.00 -15.74 2.43
C LYS A 109 15.17 -16.08 3.33
N LYS A 110 16.37 -16.16 2.75
CA LYS A 110 17.59 -16.43 3.51
C LYS A 110 17.86 -15.34 4.54
N LEU A 111 17.67 -14.06 4.15
CA LEU A 111 17.93 -12.90 5.01
C LEU A 111 17.07 -12.93 6.28
N TRP A 112 15.81 -13.35 6.18
CA TRP A 112 14.90 -13.45 7.30
C TRP A 112 14.77 -14.86 7.88
N GLY A 113 15.58 -15.81 7.40
CA GLY A 113 15.51 -17.19 7.90
C GLY A 113 14.18 -17.89 7.58
N LEU A 114 13.57 -17.55 6.46
CA LEU A 114 12.29 -18.14 6.03
C LEU A 114 12.45 -19.43 5.23
N ASP A 115 13.67 -19.85 4.96
CA ASP A 115 13.95 -21.11 4.28
C ASP A 115 13.72 -22.26 5.25
N ALA A 116 12.80 -23.12 4.88
CA ALA A 116 12.57 -24.35 5.63
C ALA A 116 13.52 -25.44 5.16
#